data_e34983218a86ea8637e5946f68b6d1f0
#
_entry.id   e34983218a86ea8637e5946f68b6d1f0
#
_cell.length_a   1.000
_cell.length_b   1.000
_cell.length_c   1.000
_cell.angle_alpha   90.00
_cell.angle_beta   90.00
_cell.angle_gamma   90.00
#
_symmetry.space_group_name_H-M   'P 1'
#
loop_
_entity.id
_entity.type
_entity.pdbx_description
1 polymer ?
#
loop_
_entity_poly.entity_id
_entity_poly.type
_entity_poly.pdbx_seq_one_letter_code
_entity_poly.pdbx_strand_id
1 'polypeptide(L)'
;MEKKTKISLSLAENESIIRAWCENCDDIQIRPMKIGKAGGTGALLIYVEAAVSCVTLEDSVIGKLLNRLMEVPEDEIPNFLSENLLGISDTLEFNTLEDAFASMLAGNAVLFVDGYDRAVKIGSKGYPNMGVQKAESEKVLRGSNEGFSDSVKTNTALVRKRLRTTDLKVEEIHFGARSDTVLALVYEKELIYPKFLESVKQQIAGWEVDGVFDSGMVEQLCEPQWKSPFPRFETTERPDRAAMEILDGRILLLCDNSPVGILFPASFDSFLKVSEDRYHHFLIVSFERLLRYAAVFLALGISGGYLAVTGFHTQVLPTKLLLAFAEARKGVPFPGILEILLMEFAFELIREAGVRMPGPLGGTIGIVGGLIIGDAAVSANLVSPMTVVVVAVSALCSLAIPNEEFGAPFRLLKFGFILLGGWLGIFGMALGTFLLAGHLAGLTSFGIPYLMPFVGKGLAGYHAPKDSVWRPPLRQMRERPVFAKRGQRVRLRKNRKAMEPEEKQERGE
;
A
#
# COMPACT_ATOMS: atom_id res chain seq x y z
N MET A 1 31.75 1.24 -6.87
CA MET A 1 31.63 -0.14 -7.36
C MET A 1 31.88 -1.01 -6.14
N GLU A 2 30.85 -1.61 -5.57
CA GLU A 2 31.03 -2.64 -4.56
C GLU A 2 31.78 -3.80 -5.18
N LYS A 3 32.71 -4.37 -4.42
CA LYS A 3 33.53 -5.50 -4.87
C LYS A 3 32.59 -6.70 -5.01
N LYS A 4 32.29 -7.12 -6.25
CA LYS A 4 31.46 -8.31 -6.49
C LYS A 4 32.13 -9.54 -5.87
N THR A 5 31.35 -10.32 -5.15
CA THR A 5 31.78 -11.54 -4.47
C THR A 5 31.88 -12.68 -5.49
N LYS A 6 33.07 -13.24 -5.69
CA LYS A 6 33.26 -14.39 -6.57
C LYS A 6 32.64 -15.64 -5.95
N ILE A 7 32.16 -16.53 -6.79
CA ILE A 7 31.67 -17.84 -6.37
C ILE A 7 32.89 -18.70 -6.01
N SER A 8 32.86 -19.30 -4.81
CA SER A 8 33.91 -20.23 -4.33
C SER A 8 33.71 -21.62 -4.89
N LEU A 9 34.81 -22.37 -5.04
CA LEU A 9 34.77 -23.80 -5.34
C LEU A 9 34.13 -24.62 -4.21
N SER A 10 34.15 -24.10 -2.97
CA SER A 10 33.54 -24.76 -1.83
C SER A 10 32.05 -24.38 -1.75
N LEU A 11 31.18 -25.38 -1.92
CA LEU A 11 29.72 -25.18 -1.78
C LEU A 11 29.36 -24.68 -0.38
N ALA A 12 30.05 -25.11 0.67
CA ALA A 12 29.76 -24.70 2.05
C ALA A 12 30.00 -23.20 2.28
N GLU A 13 31.05 -22.62 1.65
CA GLU A 13 31.28 -21.17 1.72
C GLU A 13 30.16 -20.40 1.01
N ASN A 14 29.82 -20.83 -0.20
CA ASN A 14 28.71 -20.21 -0.95
C ASN A 14 27.40 -20.31 -0.18
N GLU A 15 27.07 -21.49 0.38
CA GLU A 15 25.85 -21.71 1.17
C GLU A 15 25.80 -20.79 2.40
N SER A 16 26.92 -20.59 3.10
CA SER A 16 26.97 -19.72 4.27
C SER A 16 26.63 -18.28 3.93
N ILE A 17 27.15 -17.75 2.81
CA ILE A 17 26.88 -16.40 2.32
C ILE A 17 25.42 -16.29 1.85
N ILE A 18 24.93 -17.29 1.11
CA ILE A 18 23.57 -17.37 0.59
C ILE A 18 22.57 -17.32 1.76
N ARG A 19 22.78 -18.15 2.79
CA ARG A 19 21.90 -18.18 3.97
C ARG A 19 21.92 -16.85 4.74
N ALA A 20 23.08 -16.19 4.85
CA ALA A 20 23.17 -14.87 5.49
C ALA A 20 22.41 -13.79 4.71
N TRP A 21 22.44 -13.83 3.37
CA TRP A 21 21.68 -12.89 2.54
C TRP A 21 20.18 -13.16 2.55
N CYS A 22 19.79 -14.44 2.63
CA CYS A 22 18.39 -14.87 2.68
C CYS A 22 17.82 -14.95 4.11
N GLU A 23 18.53 -14.43 5.12
CA GLU A 23 17.99 -14.33 6.47
C GLU A 23 16.66 -13.56 6.47
N ASN A 24 15.60 -14.13 7.07
CA ASN A 24 14.24 -13.61 7.08
C ASN A 24 13.63 -13.42 5.65
N CYS A 25 13.92 -14.35 4.74
CA CYS A 25 13.32 -14.39 3.41
C CYS A 25 12.65 -15.76 3.22
N ASP A 26 11.48 -15.97 3.85
CA ASP A 26 10.78 -17.27 3.84
C ASP A 26 10.20 -17.61 2.44
N ASP A 27 10.10 -16.62 1.56
CA ASP A 27 9.73 -16.78 0.15
C ASP A 27 10.84 -17.34 -0.74
N ILE A 28 12.10 -17.46 -0.23
CA ILE A 28 13.24 -17.99 -0.96
C ILE A 28 13.55 -19.40 -0.48
N GLN A 29 13.44 -20.36 -1.40
CA GLN A 29 13.77 -21.76 -1.15
C GLN A 29 15.24 -22.03 -1.42
N ILE A 30 15.90 -22.65 -0.45
CA ILE A 30 17.29 -23.09 -0.52
C ILE A 30 17.29 -24.61 -0.35
N ARG A 31 17.42 -25.36 -1.44
CA ARG A 31 17.32 -26.83 -1.45
C ARG A 31 18.70 -27.46 -1.66
N PRO A 32 19.32 -28.02 -0.62
CA PRO A 32 20.52 -28.86 -0.78
C PRO A 32 20.13 -30.18 -1.42
N MET A 33 20.95 -30.66 -2.35
CA MET A 33 20.77 -31.94 -3.03
C MET A 33 22.14 -32.61 -3.30
N LYS A 34 22.11 -33.88 -3.63
CA LYS A 34 23.31 -34.64 -4.04
C LYS A 34 23.16 -35.08 -5.48
N ILE A 35 24.23 -34.93 -6.25
CA ILE A 35 24.29 -35.26 -7.68
C ILE A 35 25.52 -36.16 -7.94
N GLY A 36 25.60 -36.74 -9.13
CA GLY A 36 26.67 -37.66 -9.53
C GLY A 36 26.28 -39.14 -9.38
N LYS A 37 26.94 -40.02 -10.15
CA LYS A 37 26.62 -41.44 -10.23
C LYS A 37 26.73 -42.17 -8.89
N ALA A 38 27.65 -41.72 -8.03
CA ALA A 38 27.79 -42.24 -6.65
C ALA A 38 27.07 -41.38 -5.61
N GLY A 39 26.45 -40.26 -6.03
CA GLY A 39 25.73 -39.31 -5.14
C GLY A 39 26.66 -38.55 -4.19
N GLY A 40 27.94 -38.39 -4.57
CA GLY A 40 28.99 -37.79 -3.73
C GLY A 40 29.14 -36.29 -3.85
N THR A 41 28.72 -35.70 -4.99
CA THR A 41 28.86 -34.25 -5.22
C THR A 41 27.68 -33.49 -4.64
N GLY A 42 27.96 -32.52 -3.77
CA GLY A 42 26.95 -31.59 -3.22
C GLY A 42 26.48 -30.58 -4.25
N ALA A 43 25.18 -30.24 -4.24
CA ALA A 43 24.62 -29.15 -5.02
C ALA A 43 23.60 -28.39 -4.21
N LEU A 44 23.39 -27.12 -4.55
CA LEU A 44 22.44 -26.23 -3.90
C LEU A 44 21.58 -25.54 -4.95
N LEU A 45 20.28 -25.76 -4.89
CA LEU A 45 19.31 -25.09 -5.76
C LEU A 45 18.62 -23.97 -4.98
N ILE A 46 18.64 -22.76 -5.52
CA ILE A 46 17.96 -21.60 -4.92
C ILE A 46 16.96 -21.00 -5.89
N TYR A 47 15.78 -20.62 -5.38
CA TYR A 47 14.72 -19.98 -6.18
C TYR A 47 13.69 -19.27 -5.29
N VAL A 48 12.97 -18.31 -5.85
CA VAL A 48 11.80 -17.68 -5.19
C VAL A 48 10.58 -18.56 -5.47
N GLU A 49 9.94 -19.11 -4.43
CA GLU A 49 8.92 -20.16 -4.54
C GLU A 49 7.77 -19.80 -5.50
N ALA A 50 7.16 -18.64 -5.32
CA ALA A 50 6.01 -18.23 -6.14
C ALA A 50 6.39 -17.53 -7.44
N ALA A 51 7.68 -17.27 -7.69
CA ALA A 51 8.17 -16.65 -8.93
C ALA A 51 8.62 -17.66 -9.98
N VAL A 52 8.67 -18.94 -9.61
CA VAL A 52 9.10 -20.05 -10.45
C VAL A 52 7.88 -20.89 -10.84
N SER A 53 7.83 -21.35 -12.08
CA SER A 53 6.85 -22.34 -12.51
C SER A 53 7.22 -23.71 -11.94
N CYS A 54 6.42 -24.22 -11.00
CA CYS A 54 6.62 -25.56 -10.42
C CYS A 54 6.66 -26.66 -11.48
N VAL A 55 5.77 -26.60 -12.46
CA VAL A 55 5.73 -27.56 -13.59
C VAL A 55 7.03 -27.54 -14.40
N THR A 56 7.54 -26.34 -14.74
CA THR A 56 8.79 -26.20 -15.46
C THR A 56 9.98 -26.65 -14.60
N LEU A 57 9.93 -26.35 -13.30
CA LEU A 57 11.00 -26.72 -12.37
C LEU A 57 11.04 -28.23 -12.13
N GLU A 58 9.89 -28.85 -11.87
CA GLU A 58 9.81 -30.29 -11.54
C GLU A 58 9.96 -31.19 -12.77
N ASP A 59 9.23 -30.94 -13.84
CA ASP A 59 9.23 -31.81 -15.02
C ASP A 59 10.41 -31.58 -15.96
N SER A 60 10.82 -30.32 -16.16
CA SER A 60 11.82 -29.97 -17.16
C SER A 60 13.22 -29.82 -16.59
N VAL A 61 13.35 -29.42 -15.33
CA VAL A 61 14.63 -29.06 -14.72
C VAL A 61 15.08 -30.09 -13.72
N ILE A 62 14.35 -30.24 -12.62
CA ILE A 62 14.79 -31.15 -11.54
C ILE A 62 14.76 -32.59 -12.05
N GLY A 63 13.68 -33.00 -12.73
CA GLY A 63 13.57 -34.35 -13.26
C GLY A 63 14.60 -34.68 -14.34
N LYS A 64 14.76 -33.83 -15.36
CA LYS A 64 15.70 -34.09 -16.47
C LYS A 64 17.14 -33.80 -16.10
N LEU A 65 17.40 -32.71 -15.37
CA LEU A 65 18.72 -32.30 -14.97
C LEU A 65 19.29 -33.26 -13.94
N LEU A 66 18.54 -33.58 -12.89
CA LEU A 66 18.96 -34.51 -11.85
C LEU A 66 19.20 -35.91 -12.43
N ASN A 67 18.28 -36.43 -13.28
CA ASN A 67 18.44 -37.73 -13.88
C ASN A 67 19.73 -37.81 -14.75
N ARG A 68 20.02 -36.75 -15.53
CA ARG A 68 21.25 -36.70 -16.31
C ARG A 68 22.49 -36.56 -15.42
N LEU A 69 22.45 -35.65 -14.46
CA LEU A 69 23.57 -35.43 -13.53
C LEU A 69 23.85 -36.65 -12.62
N MET A 70 22.82 -37.46 -12.35
CA MET A 70 23.00 -38.74 -11.62
C MET A 70 23.68 -39.82 -12.45
N GLU A 71 23.69 -39.72 -13.78
CA GLU A 71 24.36 -40.67 -14.67
C GLU A 71 25.79 -40.27 -14.96
N VAL A 72 26.21 -39.03 -14.71
CA VAL A 72 27.53 -38.48 -14.99
C VAL A 72 28.52 -38.82 -13.86
N PRO A 73 29.76 -39.28 -14.20
CA PRO A 73 30.84 -39.42 -13.23
C PRO A 73 31.12 -38.07 -12.53
N GLU A 74 31.51 -38.13 -11.27
CA GLU A 74 31.72 -36.92 -10.46
C GLU A 74 32.79 -35.98 -11.04
N ASP A 75 33.85 -36.54 -11.61
CA ASP A 75 34.98 -35.83 -12.22
C ASP A 75 34.58 -35.08 -13.51
N GLU A 76 33.51 -35.51 -14.18
CA GLU A 76 33.00 -34.93 -15.43
C GLU A 76 31.89 -33.89 -15.24
N ILE A 77 31.34 -33.77 -14.04
CA ILE A 77 30.22 -32.83 -13.74
C ILE A 77 30.57 -31.37 -14.11
N PRO A 78 31.75 -30.81 -13.75
CA PRO A 78 32.11 -29.45 -14.13
C PRO A 78 32.17 -29.24 -15.65
N ASN A 79 32.74 -30.20 -16.39
CA ASN A 79 32.83 -30.14 -17.84
C ASN A 79 31.43 -30.25 -18.49
N PHE A 80 30.60 -31.13 -17.95
CA PHE A 80 29.22 -31.31 -18.40
C PHE A 80 28.40 -30.04 -18.23
N LEU A 81 28.54 -29.31 -17.12
CA LEU A 81 27.91 -28.05 -16.88
C LEU A 81 28.41 -26.93 -17.79
N SER A 82 29.74 -26.85 -18.01
CA SER A 82 30.36 -25.80 -18.84
C SER A 82 30.05 -25.95 -20.33
N GLU A 83 29.89 -27.18 -20.83
CA GLU A 83 29.59 -27.46 -22.23
C GLU A 83 28.09 -27.24 -22.59
N ASN A 84 27.28 -26.75 -21.63
CA ASN A 84 25.84 -26.49 -21.82
C ASN A 84 25.03 -27.71 -22.30
N LEU A 85 25.45 -28.91 -21.92
CA LEU A 85 24.87 -30.19 -22.31
C LEU A 85 23.51 -30.46 -21.62
N LEU A 86 23.03 -29.52 -20.79
CA LEU A 86 21.79 -29.66 -20.04
C LEU A 86 20.53 -29.75 -20.91
N GLY A 87 20.62 -29.36 -22.17
CA GLY A 87 19.49 -29.41 -23.11
C GLY A 87 18.33 -28.46 -22.73
N ILE A 88 18.61 -27.45 -21.90
CA ILE A 88 17.68 -26.42 -21.48
C ILE A 88 18.00 -25.17 -22.28
N SER A 89 17.01 -24.58 -22.94
CA SER A 89 17.19 -23.49 -23.89
C SER A 89 17.60 -22.14 -23.26
N ASP A 90 17.42 -21.95 -21.94
CA ASP A 90 17.72 -20.69 -21.24
C ASP A 90 18.64 -20.95 -20.03
N THR A 91 19.87 -21.33 -20.32
CA THR A 91 20.93 -21.49 -19.33
C THR A 91 22.00 -20.42 -19.51
N LEU A 92 22.48 -19.87 -18.40
CA LEU A 92 23.57 -18.90 -18.33
C LEU A 92 24.42 -19.19 -17.09
N GLU A 93 25.72 -18.98 -17.22
CA GLU A 93 26.66 -19.11 -16.10
C GLU A 93 26.98 -17.75 -15.49
N PHE A 94 27.11 -17.72 -14.19
CA PHE A 94 27.51 -16.54 -13.43
C PHE A 94 28.76 -16.80 -12.62
N ASN A 95 29.68 -15.85 -12.63
CA ASN A 95 30.93 -15.91 -11.89
C ASN A 95 30.84 -15.19 -10.53
N THR A 96 29.73 -14.49 -10.25
CA THR A 96 29.56 -13.72 -9.03
C THR A 96 28.21 -14.03 -8.38
N LEU A 97 28.18 -13.99 -7.06
CA LEU A 97 26.96 -14.25 -6.29
C LEU A 97 25.87 -13.20 -6.58
N GLU A 98 26.25 -11.93 -6.76
CA GLU A 98 25.29 -10.84 -7.03
C GLU A 98 24.55 -11.05 -8.37
N ASP A 99 25.26 -11.49 -9.43
CA ASP A 99 24.62 -11.75 -10.73
C ASP A 99 23.72 -13.00 -10.66
N ALA A 100 24.13 -14.02 -9.90
CA ALA A 100 23.34 -15.22 -9.62
C ALA A 100 22.05 -14.86 -8.86
N PHE A 101 22.16 -14.05 -7.81
CA PHE A 101 21.00 -13.56 -7.06
C PHE A 101 20.08 -12.65 -7.88
N ALA A 102 20.64 -11.75 -8.68
CA ALA A 102 19.84 -10.91 -9.59
C ALA A 102 19.00 -11.77 -10.54
N SER A 103 19.55 -12.88 -11.02
CA SER A 103 18.83 -13.84 -11.86
C SER A 103 17.73 -14.58 -11.09
N MET A 104 18.02 -15.04 -9.87
CA MET A 104 17.04 -15.69 -8.98
C MET A 104 15.87 -14.76 -8.66
N LEU A 105 16.16 -13.53 -8.26
CA LEU A 105 15.14 -12.51 -7.98
C LEU A 105 14.34 -12.08 -9.23
N ALA A 106 14.85 -12.38 -10.43
CA ALA A 106 14.09 -12.21 -11.67
C ALA A 106 13.16 -13.40 -11.99
N GLY A 107 13.08 -14.41 -11.10
CA GLY A 107 12.19 -15.57 -11.20
C GLY A 107 12.82 -16.80 -11.85
N ASN A 108 14.15 -16.89 -11.92
CA ASN A 108 14.83 -18.10 -12.37
C ASN A 108 15.26 -18.93 -11.17
N ALA A 109 15.48 -20.24 -11.35
CA ALA A 109 16.23 -21.03 -10.42
C ALA A 109 17.73 -20.91 -10.70
N VAL A 110 18.55 -21.04 -9.66
CA VAL A 110 20.01 -21.01 -9.78
C VAL A 110 20.61 -22.21 -9.05
N LEU A 111 21.48 -22.93 -9.72
CA LEU A 111 22.15 -24.10 -9.23
C LEU A 111 23.62 -23.80 -8.94
N PHE A 112 24.07 -24.14 -7.75
CA PHE A 112 25.49 -24.17 -7.34
C PHE A 112 25.90 -25.61 -7.16
N VAL A 113 27.13 -25.95 -7.57
CA VAL A 113 27.67 -27.30 -7.50
C VAL A 113 29.03 -27.25 -6.80
N ASP A 114 29.28 -28.21 -5.92
CA ASP A 114 30.57 -28.32 -5.24
C ASP A 114 31.71 -28.63 -6.23
N GLY A 115 32.84 -27.96 -6.07
CA GLY A 115 33.96 -28.06 -7.02
C GLY A 115 33.79 -27.23 -8.30
N TYR A 116 32.72 -26.45 -8.45
CA TYR A 116 32.47 -25.59 -9.61
C TYR A 116 32.42 -24.10 -9.22
N ASP A 117 33.24 -23.28 -9.87
CA ASP A 117 33.44 -21.86 -9.53
C ASP A 117 32.40 -20.91 -10.16
N ARG A 118 31.29 -21.47 -10.66
CA ARG A 118 30.20 -20.72 -11.30
C ARG A 118 28.85 -21.23 -10.83
N ALA A 119 27.84 -20.36 -10.95
CA ALA A 119 26.45 -20.74 -10.75
C ALA A 119 25.73 -20.85 -12.09
N VAL A 120 24.87 -21.83 -12.22
CA VAL A 120 24.11 -22.09 -13.44
C VAL A 120 22.69 -21.58 -13.28
N LYS A 121 22.31 -20.62 -14.13
CA LYS A 121 20.91 -20.18 -14.26
C LYS A 121 20.10 -21.26 -14.96
N ILE A 122 18.91 -21.48 -14.46
CA ILE A 122 17.90 -22.35 -15.05
C ILE A 122 16.65 -21.52 -15.31
N GLY A 123 16.31 -21.33 -16.59
CA GLY A 123 15.14 -20.56 -17.02
C GLY A 123 13.84 -21.23 -16.58
N SER A 124 13.28 -20.78 -15.47
CA SER A 124 12.07 -21.34 -14.86
C SER A 124 11.02 -20.27 -14.50
N LYS A 125 11.09 -19.11 -15.16
CA LYS A 125 10.21 -17.98 -14.83
C LYS A 125 8.73 -18.36 -14.88
N GLY A 126 8.04 -18.15 -13.76
CA GLY A 126 6.64 -18.47 -13.56
C GLY A 126 5.90 -17.46 -12.70
N TYR A 127 6.29 -16.18 -12.75
CA TYR A 127 5.54 -15.15 -12.01
C TYR A 127 4.05 -15.27 -12.30
N PRO A 128 3.19 -15.15 -11.27
CA PRO A 128 1.75 -15.24 -11.46
C PRO A 128 1.30 -14.22 -12.50
N ASN A 129 0.80 -14.70 -13.62
CA ASN A 129 0.23 -13.88 -14.69
C ASN A 129 -1.26 -14.20 -14.89
N MET A 130 -1.66 -15.45 -14.65
CA MET A 130 -3.05 -15.88 -14.65
C MET A 130 -3.59 -15.92 -13.22
N GLY A 131 -4.80 -15.41 -13.01
CA GLY A 131 -5.43 -15.36 -11.70
C GLY A 131 -5.08 -14.12 -10.85
N VAL A 132 -4.21 -13.23 -11.36
CA VAL A 132 -4.00 -11.92 -10.75
C VAL A 132 -5.23 -11.07 -11.04
N GLN A 133 -5.93 -10.69 -9.99
CA GLN A 133 -7.13 -9.87 -10.09
C GLN A 133 -6.75 -8.41 -10.44
N LYS A 134 -7.73 -7.68 -10.96
CA LYS A 134 -7.58 -6.23 -11.08
C LYS A 134 -8.00 -5.61 -9.75
N ALA A 135 -7.28 -4.59 -9.30
CA ALA A 135 -7.70 -3.79 -8.17
C ALA A 135 -9.08 -3.16 -8.48
N GLU A 136 -10.10 -3.55 -7.72
CA GLU A 136 -11.47 -3.10 -7.99
C GLU A 136 -11.80 -1.82 -7.23
N SER A 137 -11.34 -1.68 -6.01
CA SER A 137 -11.56 -0.50 -5.16
C SER A 137 -10.56 0.62 -5.45
N GLU A 138 -9.32 0.30 -5.85
CA GLU A 138 -8.26 1.28 -6.17
C GLU A 138 -8.00 1.38 -7.68
N LYS A 139 -9.05 1.66 -8.48
CA LYS A 139 -8.93 1.84 -9.94
C LYS A 139 -8.08 3.06 -10.27
N VAL A 140 -7.19 2.91 -11.26
CA VAL A 140 -6.33 3.98 -11.77
C VAL A 140 -6.39 4.06 -13.28
N LEU A 141 -6.29 5.29 -13.82
CA LEU A 141 -6.21 5.54 -15.25
C LEU A 141 -4.82 5.25 -15.80
N ARG A 142 -3.77 5.44 -14.98
CA ARG A 142 -2.38 5.22 -15.36
C ARG A 142 -1.65 4.46 -14.26
N GLY A 143 -1.05 3.34 -14.61
CA GLY A 143 -0.30 2.49 -13.70
C GLY A 143 -0.50 1.01 -13.96
N SER A 144 -0.07 0.16 -13.04
CA SER A 144 -0.34 -1.28 -13.09
C SER A 144 -1.82 -1.56 -12.83
N ASN A 145 -2.39 -2.52 -13.54
CA ASN A 145 -3.75 -3.00 -13.26
C ASN A 145 -3.74 -4.24 -12.35
N GLU A 146 -2.57 -4.76 -12.00
CA GLU A 146 -2.44 -5.91 -11.12
C GLU A 146 -2.89 -5.56 -9.70
N GLY A 147 -3.79 -6.36 -9.15
CA GLY A 147 -4.23 -6.34 -7.76
C GLY A 147 -3.68 -7.54 -6.98
N PHE A 148 -3.76 -7.50 -5.67
CA PHE A 148 -3.51 -8.65 -4.82
C PHE A 148 -4.62 -9.70 -4.99
N SER A 149 -4.29 -10.95 -4.70
CA SER A 149 -5.19 -12.11 -4.71
C SER A 149 -5.35 -12.66 -3.30
N ASP A 150 -6.19 -13.68 -3.14
CA ASP A 150 -6.40 -14.33 -1.85
C ASP A 150 -5.18 -15.13 -1.37
N SER A 151 -4.20 -15.42 -2.23
CA SER A 151 -3.00 -16.20 -1.87
C SER A 151 -1.85 -15.29 -1.42
N VAL A 152 -1.40 -15.44 -0.18
CA VAL A 152 -0.25 -14.70 0.37
C VAL A 152 1.02 -14.93 -0.43
N LYS A 153 1.27 -16.15 -0.92
CA LYS A 153 2.45 -16.48 -1.74
C LYS A 153 2.45 -15.76 -3.09
N THR A 154 1.28 -15.68 -3.73
CA THR A 154 1.11 -14.89 -4.96
C THR A 154 1.38 -13.41 -4.69
N ASN A 155 0.87 -12.89 -3.60
CA ASN A 155 0.99 -11.49 -3.23
C ASN A 155 2.44 -11.09 -2.90
N THR A 156 3.18 -11.93 -2.18
CA THR A 156 4.61 -11.70 -1.90
C THR A 156 5.43 -11.74 -3.20
N ALA A 157 5.14 -12.65 -4.12
CA ALA A 157 5.77 -12.69 -5.45
C ALA A 157 5.49 -11.43 -6.26
N LEU A 158 4.27 -10.88 -6.24
CA LEU A 158 3.93 -9.63 -6.92
C LEU A 158 4.71 -8.43 -6.39
N VAL A 159 4.99 -8.39 -5.09
CA VAL A 159 5.87 -7.37 -4.47
C VAL A 159 7.33 -7.63 -4.89
N ARG A 160 7.81 -8.87 -4.77
CA ARG A 160 9.17 -9.27 -5.16
C ARG A 160 9.48 -9.00 -6.64
N LYS A 161 8.50 -9.18 -7.53
CA LYS A 161 8.59 -8.84 -8.95
C LYS A 161 9.01 -7.38 -9.17
N ARG A 162 8.59 -6.47 -8.27
CA ARG A 162 8.85 -5.03 -8.32
C ARG A 162 10.10 -4.62 -7.56
N LEU A 163 10.38 -5.27 -6.44
CA LEU A 163 11.52 -5.01 -5.55
C LEU A 163 12.46 -6.21 -5.56
N ARG A 164 13.38 -6.21 -6.51
CA ARG A 164 14.32 -7.31 -6.75
C ARG A 164 15.61 -7.10 -5.95
N THR A 165 15.50 -7.17 -4.64
CA THR A 165 16.62 -7.04 -3.71
C THR A 165 16.52 -8.07 -2.60
N THR A 166 17.65 -8.53 -2.08
CA THR A 166 17.74 -9.40 -0.90
C THR A 166 17.47 -8.64 0.40
N ASP A 167 17.52 -7.29 0.37
CA ASP A 167 17.17 -6.45 1.53
C ASP A 167 15.67 -6.38 1.77
N LEU A 168 14.85 -6.71 0.75
CA LEU A 168 13.44 -6.98 0.93
C LEU A 168 13.28 -8.29 1.72
N LYS A 169 12.73 -8.19 2.93
CA LYS A 169 12.47 -9.31 3.81
C LYS A 169 10.99 -9.68 3.75
N VAL A 170 10.73 -10.97 3.78
CA VAL A 170 9.40 -11.57 3.80
C VAL A 170 9.42 -12.59 4.94
N GLU A 171 8.82 -12.24 6.06
CA GLU A 171 8.73 -13.12 7.23
C GLU A 171 7.33 -13.68 7.33
N GLU A 172 7.18 -14.99 7.32
CA GLU A 172 5.91 -15.68 7.49
C GLU A 172 5.67 -15.94 8.98
N ILE A 173 4.45 -15.63 9.43
CA ILE A 173 3.99 -15.83 10.81
C ILE A 173 2.68 -16.62 10.72
N HIS A 174 2.60 -17.73 11.43
CA HIS A 174 1.37 -18.51 11.59
C HIS A 174 0.52 -17.91 12.70
N PHE A 175 -0.75 -17.62 12.41
CA PHE A 175 -1.64 -16.93 13.32
C PHE A 175 -3.04 -17.55 13.33
N GLY A 176 -3.61 -17.72 14.54
CA GLY A 176 -4.88 -18.40 14.76
C GLY A 176 -4.73 -19.88 15.13
N ALA A 177 -5.18 -20.25 16.32
CA ALA A 177 -4.98 -21.58 16.89
C ALA A 177 -5.64 -22.72 16.09
N ARG A 178 -6.70 -22.41 15.32
CA ARG A 178 -7.44 -23.39 14.50
C ARG A 178 -7.36 -23.11 13.01
N SER A 179 -7.20 -21.85 12.60
CA SER A 179 -7.10 -21.49 11.17
C SER A 179 -5.70 -21.66 10.64
N ASP A 180 -4.67 -21.53 11.48
CA ASP A 180 -3.24 -21.55 11.11
C ASP A 180 -2.96 -20.65 9.88
N THR A 181 -3.55 -19.45 9.88
CA THR A 181 -3.50 -18.53 8.76
C THR A 181 -2.11 -17.91 8.63
N VAL A 182 -1.55 -17.95 7.44
CA VAL A 182 -0.23 -17.38 7.16
C VAL A 182 -0.34 -15.86 7.01
N LEU A 183 0.41 -15.14 7.81
CA LEU A 183 0.64 -13.69 7.70
C LEU A 183 2.06 -13.47 7.18
N ALA A 184 2.23 -12.65 6.14
CA ALA A 184 3.56 -12.27 5.66
C ALA A 184 3.84 -10.80 5.98
N LEU A 185 4.89 -10.55 6.77
CA LEU A 185 5.45 -9.22 7.00
C LEU A 185 6.51 -8.93 5.94
N VAL A 186 6.24 -7.94 5.10
CA VAL A 186 7.12 -7.55 3.99
C VAL A 186 7.68 -6.15 4.24
N TYR A 187 9.00 -6.02 4.27
CA TYR A 187 9.67 -4.77 4.58
C TYR A 187 11.10 -4.71 4.03
N GLU A 188 11.65 -3.51 3.90
CA GLU A 188 13.05 -3.30 3.50
C GLU A 188 13.95 -3.16 4.75
N LYS A 189 14.87 -4.12 4.96
CA LYS A 189 15.72 -4.23 6.17
C LYS A 189 16.52 -2.95 6.45
N GLU A 190 17.07 -2.32 5.42
CA GLU A 190 17.87 -1.12 5.60
C GLU A 190 17.05 0.13 5.92
N LEU A 191 15.79 0.20 5.48
CA LEU A 191 14.95 1.38 5.60
C LEU A 191 14.15 1.42 6.90
N ILE A 192 13.75 0.27 7.43
CA ILE A 192 12.88 0.19 8.60
C ILE A 192 13.64 0.47 9.90
N TYR A 193 12.96 1.08 10.88
CA TYR A 193 13.45 1.18 12.25
C TYR A 193 13.29 -0.18 12.97
N PRO A 194 14.37 -0.82 13.51
CA PRO A 194 14.28 -2.13 14.17
C PRO A 194 13.28 -2.17 15.32
N LYS A 195 13.25 -1.13 16.15
CA LYS A 195 12.30 -1.00 17.28
C LYS A 195 10.84 -1.00 16.83
N PHE A 196 10.59 -0.45 15.64
CA PHE A 196 9.25 -0.43 15.06
C PHE A 196 8.82 -1.83 14.61
N LEU A 197 9.69 -2.55 13.89
CA LEU A 197 9.45 -3.93 13.49
C LEU A 197 9.19 -4.84 14.70
N GLU A 198 10.01 -4.69 15.73
CA GLU A 198 9.88 -5.46 16.97
C GLU A 198 8.55 -5.18 17.68
N SER A 199 8.14 -3.91 17.76
CA SER A 199 6.84 -3.53 18.31
C SER A 199 5.67 -4.15 17.55
N VAL A 200 5.74 -4.22 16.22
CA VAL A 200 4.72 -4.86 15.37
C VAL A 200 4.64 -6.36 15.65
N LYS A 201 5.78 -7.05 15.66
CA LYS A 201 5.84 -8.48 15.97
C LYS A 201 5.28 -8.79 17.36
N GLN A 202 5.60 -7.96 18.35
CA GLN A 202 5.08 -8.11 19.71
C GLN A 202 3.56 -7.90 19.78
N GLN A 203 3.01 -6.97 18.99
CA GLN A 203 1.57 -6.74 18.96
C GLN A 203 0.83 -7.91 18.32
N ILE A 204 1.33 -8.48 17.22
CA ILE A 204 0.76 -9.67 16.60
C ILE A 204 0.85 -10.86 17.56
N ALA A 205 2.03 -11.12 18.15
CA ALA A 205 2.25 -12.23 19.08
C ALA A 205 1.49 -12.09 20.42
N GLY A 206 0.99 -10.89 20.74
CA GLY A 206 0.27 -10.62 21.97
C GLY A 206 -1.16 -11.18 22.04
N TRP A 207 -1.67 -11.77 20.95
CA TRP A 207 -3.03 -12.26 20.86
C TRP A 207 -3.07 -13.76 20.52
N GLU A 208 -3.89 -14.51 21.25
CA GLU A 208 -4.29 -15.87 20.90
C GLU A 208 -5.75 -15.85 20.46
N VAL A 209 -5.99 -16.18 19.19
CA VAL A 209 -7.33 -16.20 18.58
C VAL A 209 -7.59 -17.56 17.94
N ASP A 210 -8.84 -18.00 17.88
CA ASP A 210 -9.24 -19.27 17.27
C ASP A 210 -8.93 -19.28 15.77
N GLY A 211 -9.19 -18.17 15.07
CA GLY A 211 -8.95 -18.08 13.64
C GLY A 211 -8.99 -16.64 13.11
N VAL A 212 -8.28 -16.43 12.01
CA VAL A 212 -8.23 -15.18 11.25
C VAL A 212 -8.56 -15.52 9.80
N PHE A 213 -9.48 -14.77 9.21
CA PHE A 213 -10.01 -15.04 7.87
C PHE A 213 -9.82 -13.86 6.91
N ASP A 214 -9.45 -12.70 7.42
CA ASP A 214 -9.20 -11.49 6.63
C ASP A 214 -8.23 -10.55 7.33
N SER A 215 -7.55 -9.72 6.55
CA SER A 215 -6.60 -8.71 7.02
C SER A 215 -7.22 -7.72 8.02
N GLY A 216 -8.50 -7.36 7.86
CA GLY A 216 -9.22 -6.47 8.78
C GLY A 216 -9.36 -7.01 10.20
N MET A 217 -9.34 -8.33 10.40
CA MET A 217 -9.32 -8.91 11.75
C MET A 217 -7.97 -8.66 12.43
N VAL A 218 -6.86 -8.79 11.67
CA VAL A 218 -5.52 -8.51 12.20
C VAL A 218 -5.36 -7.03 12.54
N GLU A 219 -5.90 -6.15 11.70
CA GLU A 219 -5.92 -4.71 11.95
C GLU A 219 -6.58 -4.39 13.30
N GLN A 220 -7.80 -4.90 13.52
CA GLN A 220 -8.53 -4.67 14.77
C GLN A 220 -7.80 -5.18 16.01
N LEU A 221 -7.13 -6.32 15.93
CA LEU A 221 -6.34 -6.88 17.02
C LEU A 221 -5.08 -6.05 17.31
N CYS A 222 -4.46 -5.51 16.26
CA CYS A 222 -3.26 -4.68 16.39
C CYS A 222 -3.56 -3.20 16.69
N GLU A 223 -4.83 -2.81 16.85
CA GLU A 223 -5.27 -1.43 17.10
C GLU A 223 -5.18 -1.07 18.61
N PRO A 224 -4.13 -0.35 19.09
CA PRO A 224 -4.01 -0.04 20.52
C PRO A 224 -4.99 1.03 21.01
N GLN A 225 -5.54 1.86 20.13
CA GLN A 225 -6.51 2.92 20.47
C GLN A 225 -7.87 2.65 19.83
N TRP A 226 -8.41 1.46 20.03
CA TRP A 226 -9.66 0.95 19.44
C TRP A 226 -10.90 1.87 19.63
N LYS A 227 -10.85 2.83 20.58
CA LYS A 227 -11.93 3.81 20.79
C LYS A 227 -11.98 4.93 19.74
N SER A 228 -10.88 5.13 18.99
CA SER A 228 -10.85 6.13 17.93
C SER A 228 -11.45 5.55 16.66
N PRO A 229 -12.37 6.26 15.99
CA PRO A 229 -12.91 5.81 14.72
C PRO A 229 -11.94 6.02 13.54
N PHE A 230 -10.81 6.69 13.75
CA PHE A 230 -9.85 6.98 12.68
C PHE A 230 -8.90 5.81 12.46
N PRO A 231 -8.78 5.29 11.21
CA PRO A 231 -7.87 4.19 10.89
C PRO A 231 -6.41 4.64 11.05
N ARG A 232 -5.56 3.75 11.54
CA ARG A 232 -4.11 3.98 11.68
C ARG A 232 -3.28 3.03 10.86
N PHE A 233 -3.95 2.18 10.13
CA PHE A 233 -3.46 1.32 9.09
C PHE A 233 -4.02 1.80 7.76
N GLU A 234 -3.32 1.60 6.70
CA GLU A 234 -3.76 1.97 5.36
C GLU A 234 -3.86 0.70 4.54
N THR A 235 -5.02 0.47 3.97
CA THR A 235 -5.27 -0.72 3.15
C THR A 235 -4.94 -0.44 1.68
N THR A 236 -4.48 -1.48 0.96
CA THR A 236 -4.26 -1.41 -0.48
C THR A 236 -4.46 -2.76 -1.15
N GLU A 237 -5.13 -2.75 -2.30
CA GLU A 237 -5.23 -3.90 -3.20
C GLU A 237 -4.08 -3.93 -4.24
N ARG A 238 -3.19 -2.92 -4.22
CA ARG A 238 -2.24 -2.68 -5.30
C ARG A 238 -0.81 -3.02 -4.93
N PRO A 239 -0.19 -4.01 -5.59
CA PRO A 239 1.22 -4.36 -5.35
C PRO A 239 2.21 -3.25 -5.73
N ASP A 240 1.88 -2.38 -6.70
CA ASP A 240 2.74 -1.25 -7.07
C ASP A 240 2.76 -0.16 -5.99
N ARG A 241 1.60 0.13 -5.38
CA ARG A 241 1.51 1.03 -4.22
C ARG A 241 2.28 0.46 -3.04
N ALA A 242 2.02 -0.80 -2.70
CA ALA A 242 2.71 -1.49 -1.61
C ALA A 242 4.24 -1.44 -1.76
N ALA A 243 4.77 -1.73 -2.96
CA ALA A 243 6.19 -1.66 -3.24
C ALA A 243 6.77 -0.24 -3.05
N MET A 244 6.04 0.79 -3.47
CA MET A 244 6.47 2.18 -3.28
C MET A 244 6.48 2.59 -1.80
N GLU A 245 5.50 2.16 -1.02
CA GLU A 245 5.40 2.45 0.42
C GLU A 245 6.47 1.69 1.23
N ILE A 246 6.82 0.47 0.83
CA ILE A 246 7.97 -0.27 1.41
C ILE A 246 9.28 0.51 1.17
N LEU A 247 9.48 1.06 -0.04
CA LEU A 247 10.64 1.91 -0.33
C LEU A 247 10.64 3.24 0.44
N ASP A 248 9.50 3.67 0.93
CA ASP A 248 9.37 4.82 1.83
C ASP A 248 9.57 4.46 3.32
N GLY A 249 9.86 3.17 3.64
CA GLY A 249 10.21 2.67 4.98
C GLY A 249 9.03 2.17 5.80
N ARG A 250 7.92 1.82 5.15
CA ARG A 250 6.73 1.21 5.77
C ARG A 250 6.81 -0.31 5.73
N ILE A 251 6.02 -0.96 6.57
CA ILE A 251 5.78 -2.40 6.54
C ILE A 251 4.48 -2.66 5.78
N LEU A 252 4.49 -3.71 4.97
CA LEU A 252 3.30 -4.32 4.40
C LEU A 252 3.01 -5.63 5.14
N LEU A 253 1.80 -5.80 5.62
CA LEU A 253 1.27 -7.07 6.12
C LEU A 253 0.32 -7.63 5.06
N LEU A 254 0.56 -8.84 4.65
CA LEU A 254 -0.32 -9.64 3.80
C LEU A 254 -0.91 -10.78 4.63
N CYS A 255 -2.17 -11.04 4.45
CA CYS A 255 -2.90 -12.13 5.10
C CYS A 255 -3.34 -13.13 4.04
N ASP A 256 -3.20 -14.42 4.31
CA ASP A 256 -3.76 -15.45 3.44
C ASP A 256 -5.29 -15.36 3.45
N ASN A 257 -5.91 -15.68 2.33
CA ASN A 257 -7.35 -15.53 2.09
C ASN A 257 -7.86 -14.07 2.06
N SER A 258 -6.96 -13.08 1.90
CA SER A 258 -7.33 -11.67 1.77
C SER A 258 -6.62 -11.01 0.59
N PRO A 259 -7.35 -10.35 -0.33
CA PRO A 259 -6.75 -9.61 -1.45
C PRO A 259 -6.29 -8.20 -1.05
N VAL A 260 -6.29 -7.89 0.25
CA VAL A 260 -5.96 -6.57 0.78
C VAL A 260 -4.71 -6.63 1.65
N GLY A 261 -3.71 -5.84 1.29
CA GLY A 261 -2.52 -5.64 2.11
C GLY A 261 -2.67 -4.45 3.04
N ILE A 262 -2.14 -4.56 4.26
CA ILE A 262 -2.16 -3.51 5.28
C ILE A 262 -0.79 -2.84 5.32
N LEU A 263 -0.77 -1.52 5.18
CA LEU A 263 0.43 -0.68 5.23
C LEU A 263 0.47 0.11 6.54
N PHE A 264 1.58 0.06 7.23
CA PHE A 264 1.79 0.81 8.46
C PHE A 264 3.26 1.24 8.65
N PRO A 265 3.51 2.33 9.38
CA PRO A 265 2.55 3.23 10.00
C PRO A 265 1.80 4.09 8.97
N ALA A 266 0.60 4.55 9.32
CA ALA A 266 -0.18 5.46 8.51
C ALA A 266 -0.26 6.86 9.15
N SER A 267 -0.46 7.88 8.33
CA SER A 267 -0.67 9.26 8.75
C SER A 267 -1.87 9.86 8.02
N PHE A 268 -2.45 10.92 8.57
CA PHE A 268 -3.55 11.66 7.94
C PHE A 268 -3.26 12.00 6.47
N ASP A 269 -2.03 12.44 6.18
CA ASP A 269 -1.57 12.81 4.84
C ASP A 269 -1.50 11.60 3.90
N SER A 270 -1.17 10.39 4.41
CA SER A 270 -1.03 9.18 3.58
C SER A 270 -2.38 8.72 3.00
N PHE A 271 -3.49 8.88 3.74
CA PHE A 271 -4.83 8.52 3.28
C PHE A 271 -5.37 9.41 2.16
N LEU A 272 -4.82 10.62 1.99
CA LEU A 272 -5.22 11.56 0.95
C LEU A 272 -4.36 11.45 -0.33
N LYS A 273 -3.34 10.58 -0.31
CA LYS A 273 -2.49 10.26 -1.45
C LYS A 273 -2.99 9.00 -2.15
N VAL A 274 -2.97 9.05 -3.48
CA VAL A 274 -3.29 7.88 -4.31
C VAL A 274 -2.10 7.50 -5.16
N SER A 275 -2.09 6.26 -5.66
CA SER A 275 -0.99 5.74 -6.51
C SER A 275 -0.75 6.60 -7.75
N GLU A 276 -1.81 7.12 -8.37
CA GLU A 276 -1.75 7.99 -9.55
C GLU A 276 -0.98 9.28 -9.32
N ASP A 277 -0.94 9.78 -8.10
CA ASP A 277 -0.18 10.98 -7.76
C ASP A 277 1.29 10.86 -8.15
N ARG A 278 1.83 9.65 -8.21
CA ARG A 278 3.24 9.41 -8.57
C ARG A 278 3.47 9.36 -10.08
N TYR A 279 2.41 9.19 -10.88
CA TYR A 279 2.48 9.01 -12.33
C TYR A 279 2.08 10.24 -13.14
N HIS A 280 1.32 11.16 -12.54
CA HIS A 280 0.83 12.38 -13.20
C HIS A 280 1.73 13.58 -12.99
N HIS A 281 1.47 14.65 -13.76
CA HIS A 281 2.24 15.89 -13.67
C HIS A 281 2.00 16.59 -12.32
N PHE A 282 3.07 17.10 -11.72
CA PHE A 282 3.06 17.62 -10.34
C PHE A 282 2.05 18.74 -10.07
N LEU A 283 1.79 19.63 -11.05
CA LEU A 283 0.79 20.71 -10.91
C LEU A 283 -0.64 20.16 -10.81
N ILE A 284 -0.98 19.19 -11.67
CA ILE A 284 -2.32 18.54 -11.67
C ILE A 284 -2.54 17.84 -10.35
N VAL A 285 -1.58 17.02 -9.93
CA VAL A 285 -1.64 16.30 -8.66
C VAL A 285 -1.74 17.26 -7.46
N SER A 286 -1.03 18.38 -7.48
CA SER A 286 -1.12 19.36 -6.39
C SER A 286 -2.51 19.99 -6.31
N PHE A 287 -3.15 20.25 -7.44
CA PHE A 287 -4.52 20.73 -7.49
C PHE A 287 -5.52 19.65 -6.99
N GLU A 288 -5.37 18.41 -7.44
CA GLU A 288 -6.22 17.29 -7.00
C GLU A 288 -6.08 17.04 -5.49
N ARG A 289 -4.86 17.09 -4.95
CA ARG A 289 -4.64 16.99 -3.50
C ARG A 289 -5.30 18.13 -2.74
N LEU A 290 -5.16 19.36 -3.22
CA LEU A 290 -5.86 20.50 -2.61
C LEU A 290 -7.36 20.29 -2.56
N LEU A 291 -7.95 19.77 -3.64
CA LEU A 291 -9.38 19.43 -3.67
C LEU A 291 -9.73 18.33 -2.65
N ARG A 292 -8.90 17.28 -2.51
CA ARG A 292 -9.13 16.21 -1.51
C ARG A 292 -9.07 16.74 -0.08
N TYR A 293 -8.09 17.60 0.23
CA TYR A 293 -8.02 18.26 1.54
C TYR A 293 -9.23 19.14 1.80
N ALA A 294 -9.63 19.95 0.83
CA ALA A 294 -10.83 20.78 0.94
C ALA A 294 -12.09 19.93 1.11
N ALA A 295 -12.18 18.81 0.41
CA ALA A 295 -13.30 17.87 0.50
C ALA A 295 -13.48 17.30 1.91
N VAL A 296 -12.40 16.95 2.61
CA VAL A 296 -12.47 16.47 4.02
C VAL A 296 -13.12 17.52 4.91
N PHE A 297 -12.68 18.78 4.83
CA PHE A 297 -13.26 19.86 5.65
C PHE A 297 -14.69 20.18 5.27
N LEU A 298 -15.02 20.19 3.97
CA LEU A 298 -16.37 20.47 3.49
C LEU A 298 -17.33 19.32 3.82
N ALA A 299 -16.92 18.05 3.63
CA ALA A 299 -17.73 16.90 3.98
C ALA A 299 -18.14 16.91 5.46
N LEU A 300 -17.24 17.34 6.35
CA LEU A 300 -17.50 17.43 7.78
C LEU A 300 -18.34 18.64 8.16
N GLY A 301 -18.06 19.81 7.56
CA GLY A 301 -18.48 21.08 8.10
C GLY A 301 -19.58 21.82 7.34
N ILE A 302 -19.84 21.49 6.04
CA ILE A 302 -20.72 22.32 5.20
C ILE A 302 -22.17 22.31 5.69
N SER A 303 -22.71 21.16 6.08
CA SER A 303 -24.09 21.00 6.54
C SER A 303 -24.34 21.71 7.88
N GLY A 304 -23.39 21.52 8.85
CA GLY A 304 -23.45 22.24 10.13
C GLY A 304 -23.18 23.74 9.98
N GLY A 305 -22.26 24.13 9.08
CA GLY A 305 -21.95 25.51 8.76
C GLY A 305 -23.11 26.25 8.15
N TYR A 306 -23.86 25.61 7.24
CA TYR A 306 -25.07 26.15 6.67
C TYR A 306 -26.13 26.47 7.77
N LEU A 307 -26.35 25.52 8.69
CA LEU A 307 -27.24 25.75 9.84
C LEU A 307 -26.77 26.89 10.76
N ALA A 308 -25.48 26.93 11.04
CA ALA A 308 -24.87 27.95 11.87
C ALA A 308 -25.07 29.37 11.28
N VAL A 309 -24.86 29.49 9.97
CA VAL A 309 -25.03 30.80 9.29
C VAL A 309 -26.50 31.17 9.15
N THR A 310 -27.34 30.26 8.70
CA THR A 310 -28.78 30.59 8.46
C THR A 310 -29.60 30.72 9.74
N GLY A 311 -29.21 30.02 10.83
CA GLY A 311 -29.92 30.04 12.09
C GLY A 311 -29.45 31.12 13.07
N PHE A 312 -28.13 31.36 13.14
CA PHE A 312 -27.56 32.23 14.18
C PHE A 312 -26.81 33.45 13.64
N HIS A 313 -26.27 33.40 12.42
CA HIS A 313 -25.35 34.42 11.90
C HIS A 313 -25.82 34.94 10.54
N THR A 314 -27.11 35.24 10.43
CA THR A 314 -27.75 35.70 9.21
C THR A 314 -27.15 37.01 8.65
N GLN A 315 -26.46 37.78 9.51
CA GLN A 315 -25.79 39.04 9.15
C GLN A 315 -24.62 38.84 8.18
N VAL A 316 -24.05 37.63 8.11
CA VAL A 316 -22.97 37.28 7.18
C VAL A 316 -23.50 37.17 5.73
N LEU A 317 -24.79 36.94 5.56
CA LEU A 317 -25.39 36.75 4.25
C LEU A 317 -25.82 38.09 3.65
N PRO A 318 -25.56 38.31 2.34
CA PRO A 318 -26.17 39.44 1.63
C PRO A 318 -27.70 39.38 1.74
N THR A 319 -28.34 40.52 1.96
CA THR A 319 -29.80 40.63 2.20
C THR A 319 -30.63 39.94 1.12
N LYS A 320 -30.24 40.05 -0.15
CA LYS A 320 -30.92 39.37 -1.28
C LYS A 320 -30.92 37.86 -1.12
N LEU A 321 -29.76 37.30 -0.70
CA LEU A 321 -29.60 35.86 -0.51
C LEU A 321 -30.37 35.37 0.72
N LEU A 322 -30.37 36.15 1.81
CA LEU A 322 -31.16 35.87 3.00
C LEU A 322 -32.65 35.79 2.71
N LEU A 323 -33.18 36.76 1.93
CA LEU A 323 -34.57 36.76 1.50
C LEU A 323 -34.92 35.55 0.63
N ALA A 324 -34.01 35.17 -0.31
CA ALA A 324 -34.20 34.00 -1.14
C ALA A 324 -34.20 32.69 -0.30
N PHE A 325 -33.36 32.59 0.75
CA PHE A 325 -33.41 31.44 1.65
C PHE A 325 -34.67 31.39 2.48
N ALA A 326 -35.14 32.54 2.98
CA ALA A 326 -36.40 32.63 3.72
C ALA A 326 -37.62 32.23 2.85
N GLU A 327 -37.62 32.66 1.57
CA GLU A 327 -38.68 32.29 0.62
C GLU A 327 -38.63 30.81 0.25
N ALA A 328 -37.43 30.26 0.00
CA ALA A 328 -37.23 28.83 -0.30
C ALA A 328 -37.65 27.89 0.84
N ARG A 329 -37.68 28.37 2.07
CA ARG A 329 -38.17 27.62 3.26
C ARG A 329 -39.64 27.82 3.56
N LYS A 330 -40.31 28.68 2.82
CA LYS A 330 -41.73 28.96 3.03
C LYS A 330 -42.55 27.72 2.70
N GLY A 331 -43.30 27.23 3.68
CA GLY A 331 -44.12 26.02 3.54
C GLY A 331 -43.48 24.73 4.01
N VAL A 332 -42.21 24.73 4.38
CA VAL A 332 -41.54 23.56 4.96
C VAL A 332 -41.89 23.47 6.46
N PRO A 333 -42.49 22.33 6.93
CA PRO A 333 -42.94 22.20 8.31
C PRO A 333 -41.83 21.93 9.33
N PHE A 334 -40.65 21.50 8.89
CA PHE A 334 -39.58 21.07 9.76
C PHE A 334 -38.58 22.18 10.08
N PRO A 335 -37.97 22.20 11.27
CA PRO A 335 -36.82 23.04 11.56
C PRO A 335 -35.63 22.62 10.72
N GLY A 336 -34.75 23.55 10.34
CA GLY A 336 -33.62 23.28 9.43
C GLY A 336 -32.66 22.17 9.87
N ILE A 337 -32.50 21.98 11.19
CA ILE A 337 -31.73 20.84 11.72
C ILE A 337 -32.34 19.52 11.28
N LEU A 338 -33.66 19.36 11.41
CA LEU A 338 -34.35 18.13 11.07
C LEU A 338 -34.37 17.90 9.55
N GLU A 339 -34.52 18.95 8.73
CA GLU A 339 -34.41 18.86 7.27
C GLU A 339 -33.08 18.28 6.85
N ILE A 340 -31.95 18.81 7.39
CA ILE A 340 -30.59 18.36 7.05
C ILE A 340 -30.35 16.95 7.56
N LEU A 341 -30.72 16.63 8.81
CA LEU A 341 -30.55 15.30 9.36
C LEU A 341 -31.29 14.23 8.56
N LEU A 342 -32.53 14.54 8.15
CA LEU A 342 -33.35 13.64 7.35
C LEU A 342 -32.68 13.37 5.98
N MET A 343 -32.24 14.42 5.30
CA MET A 343 -31.59 14.30 4.00
C MET A 343 -30.25 13.61 4.08
N GLU A 344 -29.39 13.95 5.06
CA GLU A 344 -28.09 13.29 5.24
C GLU A 344 -28.28 11.81 5.57
N PHE A 345 -29.28 11.47 6.40
CA PHE A 345 -29.60 10.06 6.69
C PHE A 345 -30.10 9.32 5.45
N ALA A 346 -30.98 9.96 4.65
CA ALA A 346 -31.45 9.38 3.39
C ALA A 346 -30.30 9.10 2.42
N PHE A 347 -29.33 10.04 2.30
CA PHE A 347 -28.15 9.84 1.47
C PHE A 347 -27.24 8.72 1.99
N GLU A 348 -27.05 8.58 3.31
CA GLU A 348 -26.30 7.45 3.86
C GLU A 348 -26.99 6.10 3.59
N LEU A 349 -28.34 6.05 3.64
CA LEU A 349 -29.08 4.83 3.26
C LEU A 349 -28.90 4.48 1.78
N ILE A 350 -28.95 5.47 0.89
CA ILE A 350 -28.72 5.27 -0.55
C ILE A 350 -27.30 4.72 -0.77
N ARG A 351 -26.32 5.29 -0.09
CA ARG A 351 -24.93 4.86 -0.18
C ARG A 351 -24.74 3.42 0.31
N GLU A 352 -25.29 3.09 1.48
CA GLU A 352 -25.21 1.75 2.06
C GLU A 352 -25.85 0.70 1.12
N ALA A 353 -27.01 1.05 0.53
CA ALA A 353 -27.64 0.21 -0.47
C ALA A 353 -26.77 0.06 -1.74
N GLY A 354 -26.13 1.16 -2.18
CA GLY A 354 -25.28 1.18 -3.36
C GLY A 354 -24.05 0.29 -3.27
N VAL A 355 -23.42 0.24 -2.10
CA VAL A 355 -22.23 -0.61 -1.85
C VAL A 355 -22.57 -2.11 -1.95
N ARG A 356 -23.81 -2.49 -1.57
CA ARG A 356 -24.25 -3.90 -1.57
C ARG A 356 -24.77 -4.39 -2.93
N MET A 357 -24.90 -3.51 -3.90
CA MET A 357 -25.43 -3.87 -5.22
C MET A 357 -24.32 -4.31 -6.17
N PRO A 358 -24.47 -5.44 -6.85
CA PRO A 358 -23.45 -5.96 -7.75
C PRO A 358 -23.32 -5.09 -9.02
N GLY A 359 -22.07 -4.81 -9.41
CA GLY A 359 -21.72 -4.20 -10.68
C GLY A 359 -22.17 -2.74 -10.88
N PRO A 360 -22.46 -2.32 -12.12
CA PRO A 360 -22.75 -0.90 -12.45
C PRO A 360 -24.05 -0.37 -11.84
N LEU A 361 -24.93 -1.26 -11.35
CA LEU A 361 -26.24 -0.91 -10.79
C LEU A 361 -26.10 -0.07 -9.51
N GLY A 362 -25.09 -0.29 -8.68
CA GLY A 362 -24.87 0.48 -7.46
C GLY A 362 -24.70 1.97 -7.71
N GLY A 363 -23.90 2.36 -8.71
CA GLY A 363 -23.73 3.75 -9.11
C GLY A 363 -25.01 4.36 -9.69
N THR A 364 -25.77 3.60 -10.49
CA THR A 364 -27.04 4.05 -11.07
C THR A 364 -28.09 4.30 -9.99
N ILE A 365 -28.22 3.42 -9.00
CA ILE A 365 -29.15 3.60 -7.88
C ILE A 365 -28.78 4.81 -7.03
N GLY A 366 -27.48 5.04 -6.81
CA GLY A 366 -27.01 6.25 -6.11
C GLY A 366 -27.45 7.54 -6.79
N ILE A 367 -27.31 7.61 -8.11
CA ILE A 367 -27.71 8.79 -8.90
C ILE A 367 -29.25 8.94 -8.95
N VAL A 368 -29.96 7.88 -9.36
CA VAL A 368 -31.41 7.89 -9.52
C VAL A 368 -32.10 8.05 -8.17
N GLY A 369 -31.65 7.35 -7.13
CA GLY A 369 -32.18 7.47 -5.77
C GLY A 369 -32.01 8.89 -5.22
N GLY A 370 -30.78 9.47 -5.36
CA GLY A 370 -30.53 10.85 -4.93
C GLY A 370 -31.38 11.88 -5.66
N LEU A 371 -31.55 11.74 -6.98
CA LEU A 371 -32.38 12.64 -7.78
C LEU A 371 -33.87 12.51 -7.42
N ILE A 372 -34.40 11.28 -7.41
CA ILE A 372 -35.84 11.05 -7.12
C ILE A 372 -36.19 11.46 -5.69
N ILE A 373 -35.37 11.07 -4.70
CA ILE A 373 -35.64 11.43 -3.30
C ILE A 373 -35.51 12.94 -3.11
N GLY A 374 -34.51 13.57 -3.70
CA GLY A 374 -34.31 15.02 -3.61
C GLY A 374 -35.46 15.80 -4.24
N ASP A 375 -35.89 15.46 -5.45
CA ASP A 375 -37.00 16.12 -6.15
C ASP A 375 -38.33 15.85 -5.45
N ALA A 376 -38.64 14.64 -5.04
CA ALA A 376 -39.83 14.28 -4.31
C ALA A 376 -39.92 15.00 -2.95
N ALA A 377 -38.83 15.10 -2.21
CA ALA A 377 -38.77 15.78 -0.92
C ALA A 377 -39.03 17.29 -1.04
N VAL A 378 -38.49 17.93 -2.08
CA VAL A 378 -38.74 19.35 -2.39
C VAL A 378 -40.19 19.55 -2.88
N SER A 379 -40.65 18.71 -3.79
CA SER A 379 -42.03 18.80 -4.34
C SER A 379 -43.09 18.58 -3.27
N ALA A 380 -42.83 17.75 -2.27
CA ALA A 380 -43.67 17.51 -1.12
C ALA A 380 -43.55 18.60 -0.02
N ASN A 381 -42.72 19.62 -0.22
CA ASN A 381 -42.36 20.63 0.78
C ASN A 381 -41.83 20.04 2.10
N LEU A 382 -41.19 18.86 2.06
CA LEU A 382 -40.60 18.26 3.26
C LEU A 382 -39.23 18.91 3.58
N VAL A 383 -38.52 19.34 2.56
CA VAL A 383 -37.21 20.02 2.69
C VAL A 383 -37.11 21.20 1.72
N SER A 384 -36.30 22.18 2.07
CA SER A 384 -36.05 23.30 1.17
C SER A 384 -35.04 22.90 0.04
N PRO A 385 -35.16 23.50 -1.17
CA PRO A 385 -34.20 23.26 -2.26
C PRO A 385 -32.76 23.54 -1.85
N MET A 386 -32.51 24.52 -1.00
CA MET A 386 -31.16 24.86 -0.53
C MET A 386 -30.56 23.77 0.37
N THR A 387 -31.38 23.11 1.19
CA THR A 387 -30.97 21.97 2.00
C THR A 387 -30.51 20.84 1.11
N VAL A 388 -31.20 20.53 0.02
CA VAL A 388 -30.81 19.48 -0.93
C VAL A 388 -29.45 19.80 -1.57
N VAL A 389 -29.22 21.06 -1.99
CA VAL A 389 -27.94 21.48 -2.56
C VAL A 389 -26.79 21.32 -1.55
N VAL A 390 -26.96 21.75 -0.30
CA VAL A 390 -25.95 21.67 0.74
C VAL A 390 -25.60 20.23 1.04
N VAL A 391 -26.60 19.36 1.18
CA VAL A 391 -26.40 17.92 1.44
C VAL A 391 -25.77 17.23 0.23
N ALA A 392 -26.14 17.58 -1.00
CA ALA A 392 -25.49 17.05 -2.21
C ALA A 392 -24.01 17.40 -2.28
N VAL A 393 -23.63 18.64 -1.95
CA VAL A 393 -22.22 19.05 -1.89
C VAL A 393 -21.50 18.29 -0.78
N SER A 394 -22.09 18.11 0.40
CA SER A 394 -21.55 17.29 1.51
C SER A 394 -21.26 15.86 1.04
N ALA A 395 -22.24 15.25 0.34
CA ALA A 395 -22.11 13.89 -0.19
C ALA A 395 -20.99 13.80 -1.25
N LEU A 396 -20.95 14.72 -2.23
CA LEU A 396 -19.88 14.77 -3.24
C LEU A 396 -18.50 14.94 -2.62
N CYS A 397 -18.36 15.80 -1.61
CA CYS A 397 -17.10 15.96 -0.88
C CYS A 397 -16.69 14.67 -0.16
N SER A 398 -17.63 13.94 0.43
CA SER A 398 -17.31 12.66 1.09
C SER A 398 -16.87 11.58 0.10
N LEU A 399 -17.38 11.59 -1.14
CA LEU A 399 -16.93 10.69 -2.22
C LEU A 399 -15.57 11.06 -2.83
N ALA A 400 -15.16 12.33 -2.68
CA ALA A 400 -13.85 12.79 -3.14
C ALA A 400 -12.68 12.35 -2.23
N ILE A 401 -12.96 11.77 -1.06
CA ILE A 401 -11.98 11.20 -0.17
C ILE A 401 -11.57 9.82 -0.73
N PRO A 402 -10.29 9.60 -1.10
CA PRO A 402 -9.90 8.42 -1.86
C PRO A 402 -9.94 7.12 -1.04
N ASN A 403 -9.68 7.19 0.27
CA ASN A 403 -9.72 6.03 1.15
C ASN A 403 -11.06 6.01 1.90
N GLU A 404 -11.84 4.93 1.71
CA GLU A 404 -13.18 4.83 2.29
C GLU A 404 -13.17 4.66 3.81
N GLU A 405 -12.22 3.89 4.34
CA GLU A 405 -12.06 3.67 5.78
C GLU A 405 -11.70 4.98 6.49
N PHE A 406 -10.86 5.81 5.85
CA PHE A 406 -10.55 7.15 6.33
C PHE A 406 -11.74 8.12 6.19
N GLY A 407 -12.56 7.96 5.17
CA GLY A 407 -13.77 8.77 4.96
C GLY A 407 -14.89 8.49 5.97
N ALA A 408 -15.02 7.24 6.44
CA ALA A 408 -16.11 6.81 7.32
C ALA A 408 -16.20 7.58 8.64
N PRO A 409 -15.12 7.84 9.39
CA PRO A 409 -15.16 8.69 10.58
C PRO A 409 -15.73 10.09 10.36
N PHE A 410 -15.38 10.72 9.23
CA PHE A 410 -15.90 12.06 8.91
C PHE A 410 -17.39 12.05 8.64
N ARG A 411 -17.91 10.98 7.99
CA ARG A 411 -19.35 10.79 7.79
C ARG A 411 -20.10 10.61 9.11
N LEU A 412 -19.53 9.87 10.05
CA LEU A 412 -20.11 9.73 11.38
C LEU A 412 -20.10 11.06 12.13
N LEU A 413 -18.96 11.75 12.15
CA LEU A 413 -18.77 12.99 12.88
C LEU A 413 -19.58 14.15 12.30
N LYS A 414 -19.91 14.16 10.98
CA LYS A 414 -20.74 15.22 10.39
C LYS A 414 -22.10 15.36 11.08
N PHE A 415 -22.71 14.27 11.56
CA PHE A 415 -23.96 14.34 12.33
C PHE A 415 -23.78 15.12 13.64
N GLY A 416 -22.65 14.92 14.33
CA GLY A 416 -22.28 15.72 15.49
C GLY A 416 -22.09 17.20 15.15
N PHE A 417 -21.44 17.51 14.02
CA PHE A 417 -21.23 18.88 13.56
C PHE A 417 -22.52 19.54 13.13
N ILE A 418 -23.49 18.80 12.56
CA ILE A 418 -24.86 19.31 12.25
C ILE A 418 -25.56 19.74 13.54
N LEU A 419 -25.53 18.91 14.60
CA LEU A 419 -26.12 19.24 15.89
C LEU A 419 -25.41 20.44 16.54
N LEU A 420 -24.06 20.47 16.54
CA LEU A 420 -23.30 21.60 17.10
C LEU A 420 -23.59 22.90 16.34
N GLY A 421 -23.63 22.87 15.01
CA GLY A 421 -23.94 24.01 14.17
C GLY A 421 -25.37 24.48 14.33
N GLY A 422 -26.32 23.55 14.48
CA GLY A 422 -27.71 23.84 14.63
C GLY A 422 -28.14 24.36 16.01
N TRP A 423 -27.37 24.01 17.08
CA TRP A 423 -27.70 24.46 18.45
C TRP A 423 -26.82 25.61 18.95
N LEU A 424 -25.55 25.62 18.58
CA LEU A 424 -24.55 26.59 19.09
C LEU A 424 -24.02 27.52 17.99
N GLY A 425 -24.47 27.34 16.74
CA GLY A 425 -24.01 28.16 15.62
C GLY A 425 -22.52 27.98 15.32
N ILE A 426 -21.86 29.06 14.89
CA ILE A 426 -20.41 29.06 14.58
C ILE A 426 -19.56 28.69 15.80
N PHE A 427 -19.99 29.05 17.00
CA PHE A 427 -19.28 28.66 18.23
C PHE A 427 -19.24 27.13 18.39
N GLY A 428 -20.38 26.45 18.14
CA GLY A 428 -20.42 24.99 18.17
C GLY A 428 -19.53 24.34 17.12
N MET A 429 -19.49 24.91 15.90
CA MET A 429 -18.59 24.48 14.83
C MET A 429 -17.12 24.63 15.22
N ALA A 430 -16.75 25.76 15.82
CA ALA A 430 -15.39 26.02 16.30
C ALA A 430 -14.99 25.04 17.42
N LEU A 431 -15.89 24.81 18.38
CA LEU A 431 -15.68 23.86 19.47
C LEU A 431 -15.49 22.43 18.94
N GLY A 432 -16.37 21.98 18.04
CA GLY A 432 -16.26 20.65 17.40
C GLY A 432 -14.93 20.49 16.65
N THR A 433 -14.53 21.51 15.88
CA THR A 433 -13.25 21.51 15.15
C THR A 433 -12.06 21.46 16.11
N PHE A 434 -12.11 22.22 17.20
CA PHE A 434 -11.04 22.21 18.22
C PHE A 434 -10.91 20.85 18.91
N LEU A 435 -12.04 20.24 19.30
CA LEU A 435 -12.05 18.89 19.90
C LEU A 435 -11.52 17.83 18.93
N LEU A 436 -11.94 17.88 17.67
CA LEU A 436 -11.45 16.96 16.64
C LEU A 436 -9.96 17.14 16.39
N ALA A 437 -9.48 18.37 16.24
CA ALA A 437 -8.05 18.65 16.06
C ALA A 437 -7.21 18.18 17.24
N GLY A 438 -7.70 18.37 18.47
CA GLY A 438 -7.06 17.87 19.70
C GLY A 438 -7.00 16.35 19.72
N HIS A 439 -8.10 15.68 19.36
CA HIS A 439 -8.15 14.22 19.25
C HIS A 439 -7.13 13.69 18.22
N LEU A 440 -7.16 14.23 17.00
CA LEU A 440 -6.24 13.81 15.93
C LEU A 440 -4.77 14.09 16.27
N ALA A 441 -4.48 15.19 16.99
CA ALA A 441 -3.13 15.51 17.44
C ALA A 441 -2.60 14.54 18.51
N GLY A 442 -3.50 13.95 19.30
CA GLY A 442 -3.18 12.93 20.30
C GLY A 442 -3.02 11.53 19.73
N LEU A 443 -3.47 11.27 18.49
CA LEU A 443 -3.32 9.96 17.84
C LEU A 443 -1.89 9.73 17.36
N THR A 444 -1.45 8.48 17.52
CA THR A 444 -0.16 8.01 16.97
C THR A 444 -0.36 6.68 16.28
N SER A 445 0.34 6.46 15.18
CA SER A 445 0.47 5.16 14.51
C SER A 445 1.89 4.65 14.76
N PHE A 446 2.03 3.63 15.62
CA PHE A 446 3.31 3.04 16.00
C PHE A 446 4.39 4.08 16.39
N GLY A 447 4.01 5.05 17.24
CA GLY A 447 4.91 6.11 17.72
C GLY A 447 5.13 7.28 16.76
N ILE A 448 4.52 7.26 15.57
CA ILE A 448 4.53 8.38 14.62
C ILE A 448 3.23 9.19 14.81
N PRO A 449 3.31 10.53 14.99
CA PRO A 449 2.12 11.36 15.11
C PRO A 449 1.20 11.23 13.90
N TYR A 450 -0.10 11.02 14.14
CA TYR A 450 -1.09 10.81 13.07
C TYR A 450 -1.20 12.00 12.12
N LEU A 451 -1.14 13.24 12.65
CA LEU A 451 -1.17 14.48 11.85
C LEU A 451 0.18 14.83 11.18
N MET A 452 1.11 13.89 11.08
CA MET A 452 2.34 14.14 10.30
C MET A 452 1.98 14.38 8.83
N PRO A 453 2.58 15.39 8.12
CA PRO A 453 3.72 16.23 8.51
C PRO A 453 3.35 17.55 9.20
N PHE A 454 2.09 17.83 9.47
CA PHE A 454 1.64 19.11 10.02
C PHE A 454 2.04 19.27 11.49
N VAL A 455 2.02 18.17 12.25
CA VAL A 455 2.43 18.09 13.65
C VAL A 455 3.68 17.21 13.74
N GLY A 456 4.57 17.48 14.73
CA GLY A 456 5.78 16.68 14.93
C GLY A 456 6.99 17.10 14.09
N LYS A 457 7.05 18.34 13.63
CA LYS A 457 8.24 18.92 12.98
C LYS A 457 9.47 18.74 13.88
N GLY A 458 10.58 18.29 13.29
CA GLY A 458 11.81 18.02 14.02
C GLY A 458 11.89 16.62 14.64
N LEU A 459 10.83 15.79 14.58
CA LEU A 459 10.87 14.42 15.05
C LEU A 459 12.00 13.66 14.35
N ALA A 460 12.93 13.12 15.12
CA ALA A 460 14.08 12.42 14.58
C ALA A 460 14.89 13.22 13.52
N GLY A 461 14.96 14.57 13.63
CA GLY A 461 15.67 15.44 12.68
C GLY A 461 14.99 15.53 11.32
N TYR A 462 13.70 15.25 11.25
CA TYR A 462 12.90 15.30 10.03
C TYR A 462 12.39 16.72 9.82
N HIS A 463 12.82 17.32 8.72
CA HIS A 463 12.21 18.53 8.21
C HIS A 463 11.07 18.10 7.30
N ALA A 464 9.84 18.56 7.61
CA ALA A 464 8.63 18.16 6.89
C ALA A 464 8.87 18.09 5.37
N PRO A 465 8.51 16.97 4.72
CA PRO A 465 8.69 16.86 3.29
C PRO A 465 7.85 17.94 2.61
N LYS A 466 8.37 18.40 1.50
CA LYS A 466 7.59 19.26 0.62
C LYS A 466 6.42 18.51 -0.05
N ASP A 467 6.33 17.20 0.14
CA ASP A 467 5.33 16.32 -0.47
C ASP A 467 4.17 16.02 0.48
N SER A 468 3.26 16.98 0.60
CA SER A 468 2.00 16.84 1.33
C SER A 468 0.86 17.39 0.45
N VAL A 469 0.23 18.50 0.82
CA VAL A 469 -0.78 19.18 -0.01
C VAL A 469 -0.20 19.57 -1.38
N TRP A 470 1.02 20.09 -1.37
CA TRP A 470 1.77 20.42 -2.58
C TRP A 470 2.72 19.28 -2.96
N ARG A 471 2.60 18.76 -4.18
CA ARG A 471 3.55 17.78 -4.72
C ARG A 471 4.67 18.48 -5.49
N PRO A 472 5.94 18.36 -5.08
CA PRO A 472 7.05 18.85 -5.86
C PRO A 472 7.32 17.97 -7.09
N PRO A 473 8.00 18.50 -8.14
CA PRO A 473 8.49 17.67 -9.23
C PRO A 473 9.38 16.54 -8.73
N LEU A 474 9.31 15.35 -9.36
CA LEU A 474 10.05 14.15 -8.93
C LEU A 474 11.55 14.40 -8.73
N ARG A 475 12.16 15.29 -9.55
CA ARG A 475 13.58 15.68 -9.43
C ARG A 475 13.93 16.38 -8.11
N GLN A 476 12.94 16.95 -7.42
CA GLN A 476 13.10 17.64 -6.13
C GLN A 476 12.75 16.72 -4.95
N MET A 477 12.11 15.60 -5.17
CA MET A 477 11.75 14.61 -4.14
C MET A 477 12.96 13.74 -3.79
N ARG A 478 13.97 14.34 -3.14
CA ARG A 478 15.24 13.68 -2.83
C ARG A 478 15.19 12.82 -1.58
N GLU A 479 14.28 13.10 -0.68
CA GLU A 479 14.19 12.46 0.63
C GLU A 479 12.95 11.58 0.76
N ARG A 480 13.10 10.48 1.48
CA ARG A 480 12.00 9.62 1.91
C ARG A 480 11.23 10.23 3.07
N PRO A 481 9.97 9.83 3.30
CA PRO A 481 9.19 10.22 4.47
C PRO A 481 9.87 9.84 5.79
N VAL A 482 9.30 10.31 6.90
CA VAL A 482 9.79 10.05 8.26
C VAL A 482 9.83 8.55 8.62
N PHE A 483 9.12 7.71 7.90
CA PHE A 483 9.05 6.27 8.11
C PHE A 483 10.40 5.59 7.94
N ALA A 484 11.26 6.11 7.03
CA ALA A 484 12.60 5.56 6.80
C ALA A 484 13.63 6.01 7.86
N LYS A 485 14.59 5.13 8.18
CA LYS A 485 15.75 5.42 9.06
C LYS A 485 16.46 6.70 8.65
N ARG A 486 16.97 7.45 9.63
CA ARG A 486 17.69 8.71 9.41
C ARG A 486 18.80 8.64 8.38
N GLY A 487 19.62 7.57 8.39
CA GLY A 487 20.76 7.38 7.48
C GLY A 487 20.37 7.03 6.04
N GLN A 488 19.15 6.54 5.81
CA GLN A 488 18.67 6.02 4.54
C GLN A 488 17.56 6.86 3.89
N ARG A 489 17.37 8.10 4.32
CA ARG A 489 16.30 8.97 3.80
C ARG A 489 16.54 9.48 2.38
N VAL A 490 17.77 9.51 1.90
CA VAL A 490 18.07 9.98 0.54
C VAL A 490 17.75 8.89 -0.47
N ARG A 491 16.72 9.10 -1.32
CA ARG A 491 16.32 8.17 -2.37
C ARG A 491 16.73 8.56 -3.78
N LEU A 492 16.98 9.87 -4.03
CA LEU A 492 17.33 10.37 -5.35
C LEU A 492 18.64 11.14 -5.29
N ARG A 493 19.65 10.65 -6.02
CA ARG A 493 20.94 11.32 -6.19
C ARG A 493 21.19 11.60 -7.68
N LYS A 494 21.80 12.74 -7.99
CA LYS A 494 22.28 12.97 -9.35
C LYS A 494 23.51 12.12 -9.60
N ASN A 495 23.49 11.34 -10.66
CA ASN A 495 24.69 10.64 -11.12
C ASN A 495 25.60 11.62 -11.85
N ARG A 496 26.54 12.28 -11.12
CA ARG A 496 27.47 13.27 -11.69
C ARG A 496 28.39 12.66 -12.74
N LYS A 497 28.77 11.38 -12.60
CA LYS A 497 29.66 10.70 -13.56
C LYS A 497 29.02 10.50 -14.94
N ALA A 498 27.70 10.33 -14.99
CA ALA A 498 26.97 10.17 -16.25
C ALA A 498 26.62 11.52 -16.91
N MET A 499 26.89 12.64 -16.26
CA MET A 499 26.60 13.98 -16.76
C MET A 499 27.87 14.79 -17.10
N GLU A 500 29.06 14.22 -16.93
CA GLU A 500 30.26 14.79 -17.52
C GLU A 500 30.23 14.48 -19.01
N PRO A 501 30.10 15.48 -19.90
CA PRO A 501 30.15 15.23 -21.32
C PRO A 501 31.52 14.66 -21.70
N GLU A 502 31.57 13.89 -22.78
CA GLU A 502 32.77 13.30 -23.38
C GLU A 502 33.80 14.34 -23.88
N GLU A 503 33.62 15.64 -23.56
CA GLU A 503 34.49 16.73 -23.94
C GLU A 503 35.96 16.67 -23.42
N LYS A 504 36.33 15.69 -22.62
CA LYS A 504 37.71 15.50 -22.15
C LYS A 504 38.53 14.47 -22.91
N GLN A 505 37.96 13.76 -23.87
CA GLN A 505 38.74 12.82 -24.69
C GLN A 505 39.30 13.44 -25.99
N GLU A 506 38.88 14.62 -26.38
CA GLU A 506 39.41 15.31 -27.59
C GLU A 506 40.53 16.34 -27.33
N ARG A 507 41.02 16.48 -26.09
CA ARG A 507 42.19 17.30 -25.79
C ARG A 507 43.32 16.43 -25.23
N GLY A 508 43.67 15.42 -25.96
CA GLY A 508 44.84 14.58 -25.74
C GLY A 508 45.74 14.64 -26.96
N GLU A 509 46.31 15.83 -27.25
CA GLU A 509 47.57 16.00 -27.96
C GLU A 509 48.60 16.59 -27.02
#